data_2bfe4ef37cb3ee9ddcc5c57ea626225e
#
_entry.id   2bfe4ef37cb3ee9ddcc5c57ea626225e
#
_cell.length_a   1.000
_cell.length_b   1.000
_cell.length_c   1.000
_cell.angle_alpha   90.00
_cell.angle_beta   90.00
_cell.angle_gamma   90.00
#
_symmetry.space_group_name_H-M   'P 1'
#
loop_
_entity.id
_entity.type
_entity.pdbx_description
1 polymer ?
#
loop_
_entity_poly.entity_id
_entity_poly.type
_entity_poly.pdbx_seq_one_letter_code
_entity_poly.pdbx_strand_id
1 'polypeptide(L)'
;MVARLIAPQFLVLYAFAASVLTIHHRGKVRLPFGRQLTDHSTIMAPYNVLMYLFSAVPNKPVLPVGVVPELAKLRENWQVIRDEALNLFDEGRIKASEGYNDWGFNSFFRSGWKRFYLKWYDDALPSAQRMCPRTVALLESIPCIKGAMFATLAPGGRLVQHRDPFAGSLRYHLGLVTPTHPGECRILVDGIPCSWRDGEDLLFDETYIHYAENTTDQTRIILFCDVERPLRTRAMRAVNRWVSRHIIKESATENEAGERIGVLNKIFGYVYHVRL
;
A
#
# COMPACT_ATOMS: atom_id res chain seq x y z
N MET A 1 -16.79 -19.01 -39.12
CA MET A 1 -17.02 -18.86 -37.67
C MET A 1 -15.71 -18.66 -36.90
N VAL A 2 -14.66 -19.44 -37.13
CA VAL A 2 -13.35 -19.31 -36.46
C VAL A 2 -12.67 -17.94 -36.70
N ALA A 3 -12.70 -17.41 -37.95
CA ALA A 3 -12.09 -16.11 -38.28
C ALA A 3 -12.69 -14.92 -37.51
N ARG A 4 -13.93 -15.00 -37.04
CA ARG A 4 -14.53 -13.94 -36.19
C ARG A 4 -13.99 -13.96 -34.75
N LEU A 5 -13.55 -15.12 -34.24
CA LEU A 5 -13.00 -15.25 -32.88
C LEU A 5 -11.56 -14.70 -32.73
N ILE A 6 -10.88 -14.44 -33.87
CA ILE A 6 -9.52 -13.89 -33.92
C ILE A 6 -9.54 -12.37 -34.18
N ALA A 7 -10.72 -11.76 -34.25
CA ALA A 7 -10.79 -10.30 -34.43
C ALA A 7 -10.15 -9.56 -33.25
N PRO A 8 -9.46 -8.41 -33.45
CA PRO A 8 -8.66 -7.72 -32.44
C PRO A 8 -9.40 -7.44 -31.12
N GLN A 9 -10.71 -7.13 -31.19
CA GLN A 9 -11.53 -6.90 -29.99
C GLN A 9 -11.65 -8.14 -29.10
N PHE A 10 -11.70 -9.34 -29.68
CA PHE A 10 -11.75 -10.58 -28.89
C PHE A 10 -10.39 -10.94 -28.31
N LEU A 11 -9.29 -10.60 -28.98
CA LEU A 11 -7.93 -10.78 -28.45
C LEU A 11 -7.72 -9.92 -27.21
N VAL A 12 -8.20 -8.66 -27.20
CA VAL A 12 -8.16 -7.79 -26.02
C VAL A 12 -8.98 -8.40 -24.88
N LEU A 13 -10.20 -8.88 -25.16
CA LEU A 13 -11.04 -9.52 -24.17
C LEU A 13 -10.39 -10.79 -23.58
N TYR A 14 -9.80 -11.64 -24.42
CA TYR A 14 -9.09 -12.84 -23.97
C TYR A 14 -7.86 -12.49 -23.13
N ALA A 15 -7.08 -11.47 -23.53
CA ALA A 15 -5.95 -11.02 -22.75
C ALA A 15 -6.38 -10.47 -21.39
N PHE A 16 -7.49 -9.74 -21.34
CA PHE A 16 -8.06 -9.26 -20.08
C PHE A 16 -8.51 -10.43 -19.21
N ALA A 17 -9.30 -11.37 -19.75
CA ALA A 17 -9.78 -12.53 -19.01
C ALA A 17 -8.61 -13.41 -18.50
N ALA A 18 -7.60 -13.66 -19.33
CA ALA A 18 -6.39 -14.38 -18.93
C ALA A 18 -5.64 -13.66 -17.80
N SER A 19 -5.58 -12.33 -17.85
CA SER A 19 -4.97 -11.53 -16.78
C SER A 19 -5.74 -11.66 -15.47
N VAL A 20 -7.07 -11.60 -15.51
CA VAL A 20 -7.92 -11.80 -14.31
C VAL A 20 -7.73 -13.19 -13.72
N LEU A 21 -7.70 -14.24 -14.55
CA LEU A 21 -7.42 -15.60 -14.11
C LEU A 21 -6.01 -15.71 -13.49
N THR A 22 -5.02 -15.06 -14.07
CA THR A 22 -3.66 -15.00 -13.50
C THR A 22 -3.65 -14.37 -12.11
N ILE A 23 -4.34 -13.25 -11.92
CA ILE A 23 -4.48 -12.61 -10.61
C ILE A 23 -5.24 -13.52 -9.63
N HIS A 24 -6.33 -14.16 -10.08
CA HIS A 24 -7.11 -15.05 -9.23
C HIS A 24 -6.28 -16.24 -8.73
N HIS A 25 -5.44 -16.82 -9.58
CA HIS A 25 -4.62 -17.99 -9.25
C HIS A 25 -3.28 -17.62 -8.60
N ARG A 26 -3.00 -16.32 -8.40
CA ARG A 26 -1.76 -15.87 -7.77
C ARG A 26 -1.81 -16.10 -6.26
N GLY A 27 -0.83 -16.83 -5.75
CA GLY A 27 -0.72 -17.16 -4.33
C GLY A 27 -1.49 -18.42 -3.91
N LYS A 28 -1.34 -18.77 -2.64
CA LYS A 28 -2.01 -19.91 -1.98
C LYS A 28 -3.40 -19.52 -1.50
N VAL A 29 -3.52 -18.31 -0.93
CA VAL A 29 -4.79 -17.76 -0.46
C VAL A 29 -5.51 -17.09 -1.61
N ARG A 30 -6.80 -17.43 -1.81
CA ARG A 30 -7.59 -16.94 -2.94
C ARG A 30 -8.96 -16.44 -2.48
N LEU A 31 -9.44 -15.40 -3.14
CA LEU A 31 -10.85 -14.99 -3.01
C LEU A 31 -11.75 -16.00 -3.76
N PRO A 32 -13.00 -16.20 -3.33
CA PRO A 32 -14.00 -16.87 -4.18
C PRO A 32 -14.08 -16.17 -5.54
N PHE A 33 -14.22 -16.93 -6.63
CA PHE A 33 -14.13 -16.38 -8.00
C PHE A 33 -15.15 -15.26 -8.25
N GLY A 34 -16.37 -15.38 -7.76
CA GLY A 34 -17.37 -14.31 -7.87
C GLY A 34 -16.94 -13.00 -7.18
N ARG A 35 -16.25 -13.08 -6.03
CA ARG A 35 -15.68 -11.92 -5.36
C ARG A 35 -14.47 -11.36 -6.10
N GLN A 36 -13.67 -12.21 -6.76
CA GLN A 36 -12.57 -11.76 -7.61
C GLN A 36 -13.07 -10.85 -8.73
N LEU A 37 -14.20 -11.16 -9.37
CA LEU A 37 -14.74 -10.36 -10.48
C LEU A 37 -15.12 -8.93 -10.07
N THR A 38 -15.49 -8.72 -8.81
CA THR A 38 -15.84 -7.41 -8.25
C THR A 38 -14.69 -6.76 -7.47
N ASP A 39 -13.57 -7.44 -7.34
CA ASP A 39 -12.38 -6.91 -6.67
C ASP A 39 -11.70 -5.84 -7.53
N HIS A 40 -11.23 -4.77 -6.90
CA HIS A 40 -10.56 -3.67 -7.57
C HIS A 40 -9.29 -4.09 -8.33
N SER A 41 -8.62 -5.18 -7.90
CA SER A 41 -7.46 -5.74 -8.62
C SER A 41 -7.82 -6.28 -10.02
N THR A 42 -9.10 -6.59 -10.28
CA THR A 42 -9.56 -7.07 -11.58
C THR A 42 -9.40 -6.02 -12.67
N ILE A 43 -9.71 -4.76 -12.39
CA ILE A 43 -9.54 -3.66 -13.37
C ILE A 43 -8.06 -3.47 -13.70
N MET A 44 -7.18 -3.63 -12.72
CA MET A 44 -5.73 -3.49 -12.88
C MET A 44 -5.04 -4.76 -13.39
N ALA A 45 -5.77 -5.87 -13.62
CA ALA A 45 -5.20 -7.16 -13.93
C ALA A 45 -4.21 -7.16 -15.12
N PRO A 46 -4.51 -6.56 -16.28
CA PRO A 46 -3.55 -6.53 -17.39
C PRO A 46 -2.26 -5.79 -17.07
N TYR A 47 -2.37 -4.66 -16.38
CA TYR A 47 -1.22 -3.91 -15.91
C TYR A 47 -0.40 -4.71 -14.88
N ASN A 48 -1.06 -5.32 -13.90
CA ASN A 48 -0.40 -6.08 -12.85
C ASN A 48 0.37 -7.28 -13.42
N VAL A 49 -0.21 -8.00 -14.38
CA VAL A 49 0.47 -9.12 -15.05
C VAL A 49 1.76 -8.64 -15.75
N LEU A 50 1.74 -7.48 -16.41
CA LEU A 50 2.95 -6.90 -16.99
C LEU A 50 4.01 -6.60 -15.91
N MET A 51 3.59 -6.03 -14.77
CA MET A 51 4.52 -5.74 -13.67
C MET A 51 5.16 -7.02 -13.12
N TYR A 52 4.41 -8.13 -13.01
CA TYR A 52 4.95 -9.42 -12.58
C TYR A 52 5.91 -10.05 -13.60
N LEU A 53 5.56 -10.03 -14.88
CA LEU A 53 6.38 -10.58 -15.96
C LEU A 53 7.73 -9.87 -16.07
N PHE A 54 7.75 -8.56 -15.86
CA PHE A 54 8.94 -7.73 -15.96
C PHE A 54 9.57 -7.37 -14.62
N SER A 55 9.12 -7.97 -13.52
CA SER A 55 9.70 -7.75 -12.20
C SER A 55 11.17 -8.18 -12.15
N ALA A 56 12.03 -7.32 -11.64
CA ALA A 56 13.44 -7.64 -11.38
C ALA A 56 13.65 -8.34 -10.03
N VAL A 57 12.60 -8.39 -9.20
CA VAL A 57 12.60 -9.12 -7.92
C VAL A 57 11.71 -10.35 -8.02
N PRO A 58 11.91 -11.37 -7.16
CA PRO A 58 11.11 -12.57 -7.18
C PRO A 58 9.61 -12.28 -6.96
N ASN A 59 8.73 -12.98 -7.67
CA ASN A 59 7.28 -12.94 -7.44
C ASN A 59 6.92 -13.85 -6.24
N LYS A 60 7.23 -13.38 -5.04
CA LYS A 60 6.96 -14.06 -3.76
C LYS A 60 6.17 -13.13 -2.83
N PRO A 61 5.33 -13.69 -1.93
CA PRO A 61 4.54 -12.86 -1.01
C PRO A 61 5.41 -12.02 -0.07
N VAL A 62 6.45 -12.60 0.50
CA VAL A 62 7.41 -11.93 1.38
C VAL A 62 8.78 -11.94 0.70
N LEU A 63 9.46 -10.81 0.74
CA LEU A 63 10.74 -10.59 0.07
C LEU A 63 11.83 -10.23 1.10
N PRO A 64 13.08 -10.64 0.89
CA PRO A 64 14.19 -10.09 1.65
C PRO A 64 14.28 -8.57 1.41
N VAL A 65 14.42 -7.77 2.46
CA VAL A 65 14.51 -6.30 2.32
C VAL A 65 15.72 -5.88 1.47
N GLY A 66 16.80 -6.66 1.51
CA GLY A 66 18.03 -6.42 0.72
C GLY A 66 17.83 -6.43 -0.81
N VAL A 67 16.65 -6.83 -1.34
CA VAL A 67 16.35 -6.65 -2.79
C VAL A 67 16.17 -5.18 -3.17
N VAL A 68 16.01 -4.28 -2.19
CA VAL A 68 15.99 -2.81 -2.32
C VAL A 68 16.95 -2.24 -1.27
N PRO A 69 18.26 -2.20 -1.54
CA PRO A 69 19.28 -1.84 -0.55
C PRO A 69 19.11 -0.45 0.07
N GLU A 70 18.52 0.48 -0.67
CA GLU A 70 18.26 1.85 -0.23
C GLU A 70 17.38 1.95 1.02
N LEU A 71 16.57 0.92 1.30
CA LEU A 71 15.70 0.86 2.48
C LEU A 71 16.48 0.71 3.79
N ALA A 72 17.72 0.24 3.75
CA ALA A 72 18.60 0.15 4.93
C ALA A 72 18.73 1.52 5.63
N LYS A 73 18.71 2.62 4.87
CA LYS A 73 18.76 3.97 5.40
C LYS A 73 17.60 4.30 6.35
N LEU A 74 16.39 3.79 6.08
CA LEU A 74 15.25 3.96 6.98
C LEU A 74 15.45 3.18 8.28
N ARG A 75 15.88 1.92 8.17
CA ARG A 75 16.13 1.08 9.33
C ARG A 75 17.25 1.65 10.21
N GLU A 76 18.34 2.15 9.63
CA GLU A 76 19.44 2.77 10.37
C GLU A 76 19.03 4.04 11.13
N ASN A 77 17.96 4.70 10.70
CA ASN A 77 17.45 5.93 11.31
C ASN A 77 16.10 5.73 12.02
N TRP A 78 15.75 4.50 12.39
CA TRP A 78 14.42 4.18 12.90
C TRP A 78 14.05 4.94 14.17
N GLN A 79 15.01 5.24 15.07
CA GLN A 79 14.74 6.00 16.30
C GLN A 79 14.29 7.43 15.98
N VAL A 80 14.94 8.08 15.02
CA VAL A 80 14.57 9.43 14.59
C VAL A 80 13.14 9.45 14.02
N ILE A 81 12.81 8.43 13.22
CA ILE A 81 11.48 8.25 12.63
C ILE A 81 10.46 7.97 13.72
N ARG A 82 10.81 7.13 14.70
CA ARG A 82 9.96 6.79 15.84
C ARG A 82 9.64 8.01 16.67
N ASP A 83 10.64 8.84 17.00
CA ASP A 83 10.44 10.02 17.85
C ASP A 83 9.44 11.00 17.22
N GLU A 84 9.54 11.25 15.91
CA GLU A 84 8.56 12.09 15.19
C GLU A 84 7.17 11.44 15.13
N ALA A 85 7.10 10.11 14.98
CA ALA A 85 5.83 9.39 15.00
C ALA A 85 5.16 9.42 16.38
N LEU A 86 5.92 9.29 17.45
CA LEU A 86 5.40 9.38 18.83
C LEU A 86 4.86 10.77 19.13
N ASN A 87 5.57 11.84 18.76
CA ASN A 87 5.07 13.21 18.92
C ASN A 87 3.70 13.39 18.25
N LEU A 88 3.54 12.89 17.01
CA LEU A 88 2.25 12.95 16.30
C LEU A 88 1.18 12.09 16.95
N PHE A 89 1.55 10.93 17.50
CA PHE A 89 0.62 10.03 18.17
C PHE A 89 0.10 10.67 19.47
N ASP A 90 0.99 11.22 20.29
CA ASP A 90 0.66 11.87 21.56
C ASP A 90 -0.19 13.14 21.34
N GLU A 91 0.05 13.88 20.26
CA GLU A 91 -0.77 15.03 19.87
C GLU A 91 -2.11 14.63 19.18
N GLY A 92 -2.40 13.34 19.04
CA GLY A 92 -3.61 12.86 18.36
C GLY A 92 -3.69 13.17 16.87
N ARG A 93 -2.54 13.40 16.20
CA ARG A 93 -2.45 13.73 14.78
C ARG A 93 -2.55 12.51 13.86
N ILE A 94 -2.19 11.31 14.36
CA ILE A 94 -2.42 10.07 13.64
C ILE A 94 -3.88 9.68 13.83
N LYS A 95 -4.70 9.95 12.84
CA LYS A 95 -6.16 9.84 12.95
C LYS A 95 -6.80 9.15 11.76
N ALA A 96 -8.05 8.74 11.92
CA ALA A 96 -8.90 8.35 10.81
C ALA A 96 -9.21 9.57 9.94
N SER A 97 -9.47 9.35 8.65
CA SER A 97 -9.97 10.41 7.78
C SER A 97 -11.36 10.86 8.23
N GLU A 98 -11.64 12.14 8.18
CA GLU A 98 -12.97 12.68 8.38
C GLU A 98 -13.79 12.48 7.09
N GLY A 99 -14.97 11.89 7.22
CA GLY A 99 -15.82 11.56 6.06
C GLY A 99 -15.24 10.43 5.19
N TYR A 100 -15.53 10.47 3.88
CA TYR A 100 -15.12 9.46 2.90
C TYR A 100 -14.00 9.95 1.98
N ASN A 101 -13.02 10.65 2.52
CA ASN A 101 -11.97 11.32 1.76
C ASN A 101 -10.73 10.48 1.52
N ASP A 102 -10.76 9.19 1.86
CA ASP A 102 -9.61 8.29 1.73
C ASP A 102 -10.05 6.98 1.07
N TRP A 103 -10.15 6.99 -0.25
CA TRP A 103 -10.61 5.87 -1.05
C TRP A 103 -9.82 4.57 -0.79
N GLY A 104 -8.51 4.69 -0.62
CA GLY A 104 -7.62 3.54 -0.43
C GLY A 104 -7.78 2.85 0.92
N PHE A 105 -8.14 3.61 1.98
CA PHE A 105 -8.07 3.12 3.36
C PHE A 105 -9.35 3.30 4.19
N ASN A 106 -10.40 3.85 3.59
CA ASN A 106 -11.62 4.20 4.32
C ASN A 106 -12.25 3.02 5.09
N SER A 107 -12.21 1.81 4.53
CA SER A 107 -12.73 0.61 5.20
C SER A 107 -11.94 0.21 6.45
N PHE A 108 -10.66 0.61 6.56
CA PHE A 108 -9.76 0.23 7.65
C PHE A 108 -9.97 1.07 8.91
N PHE A 109 -10.45 2.31 8.77
CA PHE A 109 -10.70 3.19 9.92
C PHE A 109 -11.70 2.61 10.92
N ARG A 110 -12.69 1.84 10.44
CA ARG A 110 -13.68 1.15 11.29
C ARG A 110 -13.08 0.01 12.11
N SER A 111 -11.89 -0.45 11.73
CA SER A 111 -11.17 -1.55 12.38
C SER A 111 -10.04 -1.07 13.31
N GLY A 112 -10.05 0.20 13.71
CA GLY A 112 -9.06 0.76 14.62
C GLY A 112 -7.72 1.13 13.96
N TRP A 113 -7.66 1.13 12.63
CA TRP A 113 -6.50 1.62 11.89
C TRP A 113 -6.59 3.14 11.71
N LYS A 114 -5.46 3.83 11.86
CA LYS A 114 -5.34 5.28 11.67
C LYS A 114 -4.04 5.60 10.95
N ARG A 115 -3.95 6.77 10.34
CA ARG A 115 -2.79 7.16 9.55
C ARG A 115 -2.47 8.65 9.65
N PHE A 116 -1.21 8.98 9.29
CA PHE A 116 -0.73 10.32 8.99
C PHE A 116 0.19 10.24 7.78
N TYR A 117 -0.17 10.84 6.65
CA TYR A 117 0.61 10.82 5.42
C TYR A 117 1.86 11.68 5.54
N LEU A 118 3.00 11.13 5.11
CA LEU A 118 4.28 11.82 5.02
C LEU A 118 4.56 12.28 3.60
N LYS A 119 4.31 11.39 2.63
CA LYS A 119 4.55 11.59 1.21
C LYS A 119 3.56 10.77 0.40
N TRP A 120 3.08 11.29 -0.73
CA TRP A 120 2.23 10.55 -1.63
C TRP A 120 2.61 10.81 -3.09
N TYR A 121 3.18 9.79 -3.74
CA TYR A 121 3.56 9.73 -5.16
C TYR A 121 4.13 11.05 -5.70
N ASP A 122 5.36 11.33 -5.31
CA ASP A 122 6.24 12.45 -5.59
C ASP A 122 6.14 13.66 -4.62
N ASP A 123 5.00 13.89 -3.94
CA ASP A 123 4.83 15.08 -3.11
C ASP A 123 4.86 14.74 -1.62
N ALA A 124 5.71 15.38 -0.83
CA ALA A 124 5.60 15.42 0.62
C ALA A 124 4.45 16.35 1.02
N LEU A 125 3.68 15.96 2.05
CA LEU A 125 2.57 16.79 2.51
C LEU A 125 3.10 17.98 3.33
N PRO A 126 2.53 19.19 3.19
CA PRO A 126 2.95 20.37 3.95
C PRO A 126 2.92 20.18 5.47
N SER A 127 1.89 19.49 6.00
CA SER A 127 1.80 19.14 7.42
C SER A 127 2.97 18.23 7.85
N ALA A 128 3.33 17.25 7.02
CA ALA A 128 4.43 16.35 7.31
C ALA A 128 5.79 17.07 7.27
N GLN A 129 6.02 17.94 6.29
CA GLN A 129 7.24 18.76 6.22
C GLN A 129 7.43 19.62 7.48
N ARG A 130 6.34 20.11 8.06
CA ARG A 130 6.35 20.93 9.28
C ARG A 130 6.55 20.09 10.55
N MET A 131 5.86 18.94 10.65
CA MET A 131 5.82 18.16 11.89
C MET A 131 6.85 17.03 11.94
N CYS A 132 7.29 16.51 10.79
CA CYS A 132 8.19 15.38 10.67
C CYS A 132 9.33 15.69 9.69
N PRO A 133 10.04 16.84 9.82
CA PRO A 133 11.02 17.29 8.81
C PRO A 133 12.17 16.30 8.59
N ARG A 134 12.61 15.61 9.64
CA ARG A 134 13.71 14.64 9.56
C ARG A 134 13.29 13.37 8.82
N THR A 135 12.10 12.84 9.12
CA THR A 135 11.54 11.68 8.42
C THR A 135 11.27 12.01 6.96
N VAL A 136 10.68 13.18 6.66
CA VAL A 136 10.43 13.61 5.28
C VAL A 136 11.74 13.73 4.51
N ALA A 137 12.78 14.35 5.07
CA ALA A 137 14.08 14.46 4.42
C ALA A 137 14.73 13.08 4.14
N LEU A 138 14.58 12.11 5.04
CA LEU A 138 15.01 10.74 4.81
C LEU A 138 14.26 10.09 3.64
N LEU A 139 12.94 10.22 3.61
CA LEU A 139 12.09 9.66 2.56
C LEU A 139 12.38 10.29 1.18
N GLU A 140 12.62 11.59 1.12
CA GLU A 140 13.00 12.30 -0.13
C GLU A 140 14.36 11.87 -0.63
N SER A 141 15.29 11.50 0.26
CA SER A 141 16.61 10.99 -0.10
C SER A 141 16.61 9.58 -0.68
N ILE A 142 15.44 8.90 -0.73
CA ILE A 142 15.27 7.54 -1.24
C ILE A 142 14.24 7.55 -2.40
N PRO A 143 14.67 7.74 -3.65
CA PRO A 143 13.78 7.99 -4.79
C PRO A 143 12.81 6.84 -5.11
N CYS A 144 13.12 5.62 -4.69
CA CYS A 144 12.22 4.47 -4.89
C CYS A 144 11.01 4.47 -3.95
N ILE A 145 10.99 5.28 -2.88
CA ILE A 145 9.82 5.44 -2.01
C ILE A 145 8.85 6.42 -2.67
N LYS A 146 7.67 5.93 -3.02
CA LYS A 146 6.62 6.69 -3.71
C LYS A 146 5.54 7.20 -2.76
N GLY A 147 5.09 6.38 -1.84
CA GLY A 147 4.15 6.72 -0.79
C GLY A 147 4.75 6.41 0.58
N ALA A 148 4.43 7.20 1.59
CA ALA A 148 4.81 6.93 2.97
C ALA A 148 3.82 7.54 3.96
N MET A 149 3.55 6.82 5.04
CA MET A 149 2.71 7.29 6.13
C MET A 149 3.11 6.62 7.44
N PHE A 150 2.82 7.27 8.56
CA PHE A 150 2.70 6.58 9.83
C PHE A 150 1.34 5.91 9.90
N ALA A 151 1.32 4.65 10.32
CA ALA A 151 0.10 3.87 10.45
C ALA A 151 0.02 3.19 11.82
N THR A 152 -1.13 3.29 12.48
CA THR A 152 -1.38 2.64 13.76
C THR A 152 -2.43 1.57 13.62
N LEU A 153 -2.32 0.55 14.47
CA LEU A 153 -3.36 -0.46 14.67
C LEU A 153 -3.60 -0.59 16.16
N ALA A 154 -4.79 -0.17 16.59
CA ALA A 154 -5.18 -0.17 18.00
C ALA A 154 -5.32 -1.59 18.58
N PRO A 155 -5.36 -1.74 19.92
CA PRO A 155 -5.75 -2.98 20.59
C PRO A 155 -7.06 -3.55 20.01
N GLY A 156 -7.07 -4.85 19.72
CA GLY A 156 -8.22 -5.54 19.11
C GLY A 156 -8.44 -5.20 17.62
N GLY A 157 -7.62 -4.33 17.02
CA GLY A 157 -7.76 -3.91 15.63
C GLY A 157 -7.50 -5.07 14.66
N ARG A 158 -8.31 -5.17 13.60
CA ARG A 158 -8.18 -6.20 12.58
C ARG A 158 -8.54 -5.67 11.21
N LEU A 159 -7.62 -5.75 10.27
CA LEU A 159 -7.88 -5.47 8.86
C LEU A 159 -8.43 -6.74 8.19
N VAL A 160 -9.47 -6.59 7.37
CA VAL A 160 -10.04 -7.71 6.61
C VAL A 160 -9.08 -8.22 5.56
N GLN A 161 -9.26 -9.47 5.13
CA GLN A 161 -8.50 -10.03 4.02
C GLN A 161 -8.77 -9.25 2.73
N HIS A 162 -7.70 -8.74 2.13
CA HIS A 162 -7.72 -7.97 0.88
C HIS A 162 -6.40 -8.15 0.13
N ARG A 163 -6.35 -7.63 -1.07
CA ARG A 163 -5.13 -7.37 -1.83
C ARG A 163 -5.16 -5.95 -2.33
N ASP A 164 -4.01 -5.33 -2.44
CA ASP A 164 -3.93 -4.00 -3.04
C ASP A 164 -3.98 -4.10 -4.57
N PRO A 165 -4.57 -3.11 -5.26
CA PRO A 165 -4.82 -3.20 -6.69
C PRO A 165 -3.61 -2.97 -7.57
N PHE A 166 -2.50 -2.44 -7.03
CA PHE A 166 -1.41 -1.86 -7.80
C PHE A 166 -0.10 -2.64 -7.63
N ALA A 167 0.31 -3.38 -8.65
CA ALA A 167 1.55 -4.15 -8.64
C ALA A 167 2.82 -3.35 -8.99
N GLY A 168 2.69 -2.06 -9.23
CA GLY A 168 3.82 -1.16 -9.52
C GLY A 168 4.65 -0.80 -8.29
N SER A 169 4.17 -1.13 -7.10
CA SER A 169 4.87 -1.00 -5.82
C SER A 169 5.04 -2.34 -5.11
N LEU A 170 5.85 -2.29 -4.09
CA LEU A 170 6.00 -3.26 -3.02
C LEU A 170 5.75 -2.54 -1.71
N ARG A 171 5.24 -3.24 -0.70
CA ARG A 171 4.96 -2.69 0.60
C ARG A 171 6.12 -2.91 1.55
N TYR A 172 6.61 -1.81 2.11
CA TYR A 172 7.62 -1.82 3.17
C TYR A 172 7.02 -1.32 4.48
N HIS A 173 7.24 -2.07 5.55
CA HIS A 173 6.91 -1.66 6.90
C HIS A 173 8.18 -1.64 7.75
N LEU A 174 8.32 -0.60 8.59
CA LEU A 174 9.34 -0.53 9.64
C LEU A 174 8.63 -0.39 10.99
N GLY A 175 8.90 -1.30 11.92
CA GLY A 175 8.39 -1.25 13.29
C GLY A 175 8.95 -0.03 14.03
N LEU A 176 8.08 0.81 14.58
CA LEU A 176 8.48 1.99 15.36
C LEU A 176 8.12 1.84 16.84
N VAL A 177 6.88 1.44 17.12
CA VAL A 177 6.40 1.06 18.44
C VAL A 177 5.56 -0.20 18.25
N THR A 178 6.02 -1.29 18.79
CA THR A 178 5.39 -2.60 18.55
C THR A 178 5.08 -3.28 19.88
N PRO A 179 3.99 -4.06 19.94
CA PRO A 179 3.65 -4.81 21.15
C PRO A 179 4.76 -5.77 21.58
N THR A 180 4.89 -5.94 22.89
CA THR A 180 5.91 -6.82 23.50
C THR A 180 5.72 -8.31 23.15
N HIS A 181 4.51 -8.70 22.73
CA HIS A 181 4.18 -10.05 22.26
C HIS A 181 3.97 -10.05 20.73
N PRO A 182 5.03 -10.12 19.93
CA PRO A 182 4.95 -9.89 18.48
C PRO A 182 4.08 -10.91 17.74
N GLY A 183 3.97 -12.15 18.24
CA GLY A 183 3.10 -13.16 17.64
C GLY A 183 1.60 -12.84 17.68
N GLU A 184 1.19 -11.94 18.58
CA GLU A 184 -0.20 -11.51 18.78
C GLU A 184 -0.54 -10.22 17.99
N CYS A 185 0.48 -9.52 17.49
CA CYS A 185 0.33 -8.42 16.55
C CYS A 185 1.08 -8.78 15.25
N ARG A 186 0.33 -9.17 14.22
CA ARG A 186 0.91 -9.77 13.02
C ARG A 186 0.18 -9.37 11.73
N ILE A 187 0.88 -9.56 10.62
CA ILE A 187 0.30 -9.55 9.28
C ILE A 187 0.51 -10.94 8.65
N LEU A 188 -0.51 -11.46 8.00
CA LEU A 188 -0.40 -12.66 7.19
C LEU A 188 -0.43 -12.27 5.72
N VAL A 189 0.62 -12.62 4.99
CA VAL A 189 0.74 -12.37 3.55
C VAL A 189 0.74 -13.70 2.82
N ASP A 190 -0.30 -13.99 2.06
CA ASP A 190 -0.51 -15.30 1.41
C ASP A 190 -0.41 -16.49 2.41
N GLY A 191 -0.89 -16.27 3.63
CA GLY A 191 -0.84 -17.24 4.72
C GLY A 191 0.51 -17.31 5.47
N ILE A 192 1.53 -16.52 5.07
CA ILE A 192 2.82 -16.45 5.78
C ILE A 192 2.70 -15.42 6.90
N PRO A 193 2.85 -15.82 8.18
CA PRO A 193 2.80 -14.89 9.28
C PRO A 193 4.09 -14.08 9.38
N CYS A 194 3.96 -12.78 9.54
CA CYS A 194 5.02 -11.83 9.83
C CYS A 194 4.61 -10.96 11.01
N SER A 195 5.55 -10.67 11.89
CA SER A 195 5.35 -9.78 13.05
C SER A 195 6.24 -8.56 12.93
N TRP A 196 5.90 -7.50 13.65
CA TRP A 196 6.72 -6.31 13.73
C TRP A 196 7.50 -6.29 15.05
N ARG A 197 8.71 -5.76 15.00
CA ARG A 197 9.53 -5.41 16.15
C ARG A 197 10.12 -4.03 15.93
N ASP A 198 10.41 -3.33 17.01
CA ASP A 198 11.02 -2.01 16.98
C ASP A 198 12.36 -2.06 16.23
N GLY A 199 12.51 -1.20 15.22
CA GLY A 199 13.69 -1.14 14.36
C GLY A 199 13.84 -2.27 13.34
N GLU A 200 12.93 -3.27 13.31
CA GLU A 200 12.93 -4.32 12.29
C GLU A 200 12.01 -3.96 11.13
N ASP A 201 12.40 -4.37 9.94
CA ASP A 201 11.71 -4.06 8.69
C ASP A 201 11.15 -5.31 8.00
N LEU A 202 10.10 -5.11 7.21
CA LEU A 202 9.40 -6.13 6.44
C LEU A 202 9.12 -5.59 5.05
N LEU A 203 9.45 -6.38 4.00
CA LEU A 203 9.10 -6.10 2.62
C LEU A 203 8.22 -7.21 2.07
N PHE A 204 7.08 -6.87 1.48
CA PHE A 204 6.17 -7.85 0.90
C PHE A 204 5.48 -7.32 -0.35
N ASP A 205 4.94 -8.21 -1.15
CA ASP A 205 4.13 -7.88 -2.31
C ASP A 205 2.65 -7.80 -1.91
N GLU A 206 2.16 -6.59 -1.79
CA GLU A 206 0.81 -6.23 -1.33
C GLU A 206 -0.31 -6.72 -2.25
N THR A 207 0.03 -7.19 -3.44
CA THR A 207 -0.93 -7.78 -4.38
C THR A 207 -1.23 -9.26 -4.11
N TYR A 208 -0.54 -9.91 -3.15
CA TYR A 208 -1.01 -11.13 -2.53
C TYR A 208 -2.07 -10.82 -1.48
N ILE A 209 -2.98 -11.76 -1.25
CA ILE A 209 -3.99 -11.59 -0.21
C ILE A 209 -3.31 -11.53 1.15
N HIS A 210 -3.62 -10.48 1.89
CA HIS A 210 -3.08 -10.26 3.22
C HIS A 210 -4.12 -9.67 4.18
N TYR A 211 -3.86 -9.80 5.46
CA TYR A 211 -4.62 -9.14 6.53
C TYR A 211 -3.72 -8.93 7.75
N ALA A 212 -4.06 -7.97 8.60
CA ALA A 212 -3.33 -7.70 9.83
C ALA A 212 -4.29 -7.74 11.03
N GLU A 213 -3.76 -8.17 12.17
CA GLU A 213 -4.49 -8.20 13.43
C GLU A 213 -3.57 -7.83 14.60
N ASN A 214 -4.14 -7.20 15.60
CA ASN A 214 -3.50 -6.86 16.85
C ASN A 214 -4.41 -7.35 18.00
N THR A 215 -4.08 -8.49 18.56
CA THR A 215 -4.84 -9.08 19.68
C THR A 215 -4.29 -8.69 21.06
N THR A 216 -3.28 -7.79 21.08
CA THR A 216 -2.67 -7.27 22.31
C THR A 216 -3.46 -6.08 22.87
N ASP A 217 -3.07 -5.64 24.05
CA ASP A 217 -3.54 -4.42 24.71
C ASP A 217 -2.73 -3.15 24.35
N GLN A 218 -1.75 -3.28 23.44
CA GLN A 218 -0.84 -2.20 23.04
C GLN A 218 -1.09 -1.78 21.60
N THR A 219 -1.00 -0.46 21.34
CA THR A 219 -1.09 0.06 19.97
C THR A 219 0.22 -0.20 19.21
N ARG A 220 0.13 -0.69 17.97
CA ARG A 220 1.26 -0.77 17.05
C ARG A 220 1.36 0.50 16.22
N ILE A 221 2.58 1.07 16.10
CA ILE A 221 2.93 2.17 15.19
C ILE A 221 4.02 1.69 14.23
N ILE A 222 3.83 1.90 12.94
CA ILE A 222 4.81 1.59 11.89
C ILE A 222 4.99 2.78 10.95
N LEU A 223 6.16 2.85 10.32
CA LEU A 223 6.31 3.51 9.04
C LEU A 223 5.88 2.52 7.95
N PHE A 224 4.96 2.95 7.12
CA PHE A 224 4.38 2.22 6.00
C PHE A 224 4.78 2.92 4.71
N CYS A 225 5.40 2.23 3.76
CA CYS A 225 5.83 2.83 2.50
C CYS A 225 5.43 1.98 1.29
N ASP A 226 5.08 2.69 0.21
CA ASP A 226 5.04 2.15 -1.15
C ASP A 226 6.42 2.33 -1.79
N VAL A 227 7.05 1.23 -2.14
CA VAL A 227 8.37 1.19 -2.78
C VAL A 227 8.20 0.84 -4.25
N GLU A 228 8.72 1.67 -5.18
CA GLU A 228 8.64 1.38 -6.61
C GLU A 228 9.18 -0.03 -6.89
N ARG A 229 8.37 -0.88 -7.53
CA ARG A 229 8.81 -2.23 -7.88
C ARG A 229 9.99 -2.16 -8.85
N PRO A 230 11.14 -2.80 -8.55
CA PRO A 230 12.24 -2.91 -9.48
C PRO A 230 11.80 -3.68 -10.74
N LEU A 231 11.99 -3.09 -11.93
CA LEU A 231 11.58 -3.66 -13.21
C LEU A 231 12.78 -3.81 -14.14
N ARG A 232 12.82 -4.90 -14.92
CA ARG A 232 13.95 -5.28 -15.78
C ARG A 232 14.16 -4.33 -16.95
N THR A 233 13.09 -3.76 -17.54
CA THR A 233 13.20 -2.95 -18.75
C THR A 233 12.87 -1.48 -18.52
N ARG A 234 13.53 -0.58 -19.30
CA ARG A 234 13.25 0.85 -19.25
C ARG A 234 11.81 1.17 -19.66
N ALA A 235 11.26 0.45 -20.64
CA ALA A 235 9.88 0.63 -21.08
C ALA A 235 8.88 0.36 -19.96
N MET A 236 9.02 -0.75 -19.24
CA MET A 236 8.12 -1.08 -18.12
C MET A 236 8.28 -0.11 -16.94
N ARG A 237 9.49 0.38 -16.68
CA ARG A 237 9.68 1.47 -15.71
C ARG A 237 8.94 2.75 -16.13
N ALA A 238 8.97 3.09 -17.41
CA ALA A 238 8.23 4.25 -17.93
C ALA A 238 6.72 4.07 -17.79
N VAL A 239 6.19 2.90 -18.14
CA VAL A 239 4.76 2.56 -17.95
C VAL A 239 4.37 2.66 -16.48
N ASN A 240 5.16 2.05 -15.57
CA ASN A 240 4.90 2.12 -14.13
C ASN A 240 4.87 3.56 -13.60
N ARG A 241 5.85 4.37 -13.99
CA ARG A 241 5.90 5.79 -13.60
C ARG A 241 4.73 6.59 -14.14
N TRP A 242 4.30 6.29 -15.36
CA TRP A 242 3.13 6.95 -15.95
C TRP A 242 1.86 6.62 -15.15
N VAL A 243 1.61 5.34 -14.83
CA VAL A 243 0.46 4.91 -14.01
C VAL A 243 0.55 5.53 -12.60
N SER A 244 1.72 5.50 -11.97
CA SER A 244 1.96 6.10 -10.66
C SER A 244 1.59 7.59 -10.62
N ARG A 245 2.04 8.36 -11.63
CA ARG A 245 1.85 9.81 -11.68
C ARG A 245 0.44 10.25 -12.06
N HIS A 246 -0.25 9.50 -12.92
CA HIS A 246 -1.53 9.93 -13.49
C HIS A 246 -2.74 9.20 -12.89
N ILE A 247 -2.52 8.08 -12.22
CA ILE A 247 -3.59 7.29 -11.60
C ILE A 247 -3.42 7.22 -10.09
N ILE A 248 -2.31 6.66 -9.61
CA ILE A 248 -2.15 6.40 -8.17
C ILE A 248 -1.98 7.72 -7.39
N LYS A 249 -1.25 8.70 -7.93
CA LYS A 249 -1.12 10.02 -7.32
C LYS A 249 -2.47 10.70 -7.07
N GLU A 250 -3.45 10.44 -7.90
CA GLU A 250 -4.79 11.01 -7.79
C GLU A 250 -5.67 10.37 -6.70
N SER A 251 -5.13 9.38 -5.97
CA SER A 251 -5.71 8.89 -4.71
C SER A 251 -5.19 9.65 -3.47
N ALA A 252 -4.41 10.71 -3.64
CA ALA A 252 -3.92 11.56 -2.54
C ALA A 252 -5.06 12.09 -1.67
N THR A 253 -4.82 12.14 -0.36
CA THR A 253 -5.73 12.76 0.61
C THR A 253 -4.95 13.62 1.60
N GLU A 254 -5.66 14.45 2.35
CA GLU A 254 -5.10 15.40 3.29
C GLU A 254 -4.91 14.81 4.70
N ASN A 255 -3.95 15.35 5.46
CA ASN A 255 -3.88 15.23 6.91
C ASN A 255 -4.63 16.37 7.61
N GLU A 256 -4.54 17.56 7.03
CA GLU A 256 -5.13 18.79 7.53
C GLU A 256 -5.90 19.49 6.40
N ALA A 257 -6.95 20.20 6.76
CA ALA A 257 -7.77 20.95 5.81
C ALA A 257 -6.93 21.92 4.97
N GLY A 258 -7.16 21.90 3.65
CA GLY A 258 -6.45 22.73 2.69
C GLY A 258 -5.25 22.09 2.01
N GLU A 259 -4.86 20.88 2.39
CA GLU A 259 -3.88 20.11 1.64
C GLU A 259 -4.52 19.49 0.37
N ARG A 260 -3.67 18.99 -0.52
CA ARG A 260 -4.14 18.45 -1.81
C ARG A 260 -4.96 17.17 -1.62
N ILE A 261 -6.17 17.18 -2.18
CA ILE A 261 -6.97 15.97 -2.39
C ILE A 261 -6.95 15.62 -3.87
N GLY A 262 -6.58 14.39 -4.19
CA GLY A 262 -6.57 13.87 -5.56
C GLY A 262 -7.99 13.69 -6.14
N VAL A 263 -8.06 13.67 -7.49
CA VAL A 263 -9.34 13.58 -8.22
C VAL A 263 -10.12 12.31 -7.87
N LEU A 264 -9.43 11.17 -7.69
CA LEU A 264 -10.08 9.91 -7.33
C LEU A 264 -10.77 9.99 -5.97
N ASN A 265 -10.14 10.62 -4.98
CA ASN A 265 -10.75 10.82 -3.67
C ASN A 265 -11.91 11.82 -3.71
N LYS A 266 -11.83 12.88 -4.53
CA LYS A 266 -12.95 13.80 -4.73
C LYS A 266 -14.17 13.09 -5.32
N ILE A 267 -13.97 12.27 -6.36
CA ILE A 267 -15.04 11.49 -6.98
C ILE A 267 -15.63 10.49 -5.97
N PHE A 268 -14.78 9.80 -5.23
CA PHE A 268 -15.22 8.83 -4.22
C PHE A 268 -16.04 9.50 -3.11
N GLY A 269 -15.57 10.63 -2.56
CA GLY A 269 -16.29 11.41 -1.58
C GLY A 269 -17.67 11.86 -2.11
N TYR A 270 -17.72 12.38 -3.33
CA TYR A 270 -18.99 12.79 -3.96
C TYR A 270 -19.97 11.63 -4.10
N VAL A 271 -19.54 10.47 -4.61
CA VAL A 271 -20.41 9.29 -4.81
C VAL A 271 -20.94 8.77 -3.47
N TYR A 272 -20.16 8.82 -2.40
CA TYR A 272 -20.60 8.39 -1.07
C TYR A 272 -21.57 9.38 -0.42
N HIS A 273 -21.36 10.69 -0.58
CA HIS A 273 -22.27 11.70 -0.04
C HIS A 273 -23.64 11.74 -0.75
N VAL A 274 -23.70 11.31 -2.01
CA VAL A 274 -24.97 11.22 -2.76
C VAL A 274 -25.75 9.95 -2.40
N ARG A 275 -25.12 8.94 -1.78
CA ARG A 275 -25.78 7.69 -1.39
C ARG A 275 -26.24 7.64 0.06
N LEU A 276 -25.92 8.66 0.85
CA LEU A 276 -26.40 8.87 2.23
C LEU A 276 -27.45 9.96 2.27
#